data_459cb07ce0b7254f1d70a931d096f41c
#
_entry.id   459cb07ce0b7254f1d70a931d096f41c
#
_cell.length_a   1.000
_cell.length_b   1.000
_cell.length_c   1.000
_cell.angle_alpha   90.00
_cell.angle_beta   90.00
_cell.angle_gamma   90.00
#
_symmetry.space_group_name_H-M   'P 1'
#
loop_
_entity.id
_entity.type
_entity.pdbx_description
1 polymer ?
#
loop_
_entity_poly.entity_id
_entity_poly.type
_entity_poly.pdbx_seq_one_letter_code
_entity_poly.pdbx_strand_id
1 'polypeptide(L)'
;AVKGLTLTRDGADVLSCGERQIKRWRLEVAQSTGQRTQITLNEAKPPLETWTSSTTLNDVDASWARKTAGAFCTAGADGLVELWDCARSQPLRKWTWGSDSVFKARWNPAEPSLLASTSRDRAATLFDSRAPTPLRKVILRSPCRALAWNPREPTCFVVGGEDHSCYTFDCRKLQRPRMVHEGHVSAVVDVAFAPTGKEFAAASTDKTVRLFPSRGADAGRSRDVYHTSRMQALSSVRYTADATFVLTASEDFNLRVWKARASQRLGPISRREALAVDYRAKLVERHAHMPQVKRLVRRRNLPKMVKKLRDRRDEDRQRRREKLQRTMDHSRPGSVVPKAARGAVVVREVS
;
A
#
# COMPACT_ATOMS: atom_id res chain seq x y z
N ALA A 1 9.44 16.79 -12.91
CA ALA A 1 8.56 15.61 -12.95
C ALA A 1 7.64 15.59 -11.73
N VAL A 2 6.37 15.18 -11.91
CA VAL A 2 5.42 15.01 -10.80
C VAL A 2 5.70 13.66 -10.13
N LYS A 3 5.86 13.66 -8.82
CA LYS A 3 6.15 12.46 -8.03
C LYS A 3 4.96 11.99 -7.18
N GLY A 4 4.16 12.93 -6.67
CA GLY A 4 2.99 12.61 -5.86
C GLY A 4 1.76 13.41 -6.31
N LEU A 5 0.60 12.77 -6.19
CA LEU A 5 -0.70 13.34 -6.49
C LEU A 5 -1.70 12.93 -5.41
N THR A 6 -2.48 13.90 -4.95
CA THR A 6 -3.60 13.63 -4.03
C THR A 6 -4.78 14.55 -4.34
N LEU A 7 -5.98 14.06 -4.07
CA LEU A 7 -7.21 14.84 -4.14
C LEU A 7 -7.44 15.54 -2.80
N THR A 8 -7.92 16.76 -2.84
CA THR A 8 -8.47 17.42 -1.66
C THR A 8 -9.77 16.72 -1.27
N ARG A 9 -10.17 16.89 -0.02
CA ARG A 9 -11.38 16.28 0.52
C ARG A 9 -12.63 16.57 -0.31
N ASP A 10 -12.76 17.78 -0.79
CA ASP A 10 -13.94 18.22 -1.54
C ASP A 10 -13.98 17.64 -2.96
N GLY A 11 -12.92 16.94 -3.37
CA GLY A 11 -12.78 16.38 -4.71
C GLY A 11 -12.70 17.40 -5.83
N ALA A 12 -12.71 18.69 -5.47
CA ALA A 12 -12.68 19.80 -6.42
C ALA A 12 -11.26 20.19 -6.85
N ASP A 13 -10.28 19.95 -6.00
CA ASP A 13 -8.91 20.34 -6.25
C ASP A 13 -7.95 19.15 -6.16
N VAL A 14 -6.86 19.21 -6.91
CA VAL A 14 -5.75 18.25 -6.89
C VAL A 14 -4.50 18.96 -6.41
N LEU A 15 -3.79 18.33 -5.49
CA LEU A 15 -2.45 18.72 -5.11
C LEU A 15 -1.44 17.83 -5.84
N SER A 16 -0.48 18.46 -6.50
CA SER A 16 0.64 17.80 -7.13
C SER A 16 1.94 18.24 -6.50
N CYS A 17 2.85 17.31 -6.21
CA CYS A 17 4.21 17.64 -5.81
C CYS A 17 5.21 17.23 -6.88
N GLY A 18 6.21 18.05 -7.07
CA GLY A 18 7.33 17.85 -7.98
C GLY A 18 8.66 18.05 -7.28
N GLU A 19 9.67 18.51 -8.03
CA GLU A 19 11.03 18.63 -7.51
C GLU A 19 11.14 19.51 -6.26
N ARG A 20 10.59 20.72 -6.30
CA ARG A 20 10.61 21.66 -5.16
C ARG A 20 9.31 22.45 -5.04
N GLN A 21 8.30 22.10 -5.81
CA GLN A 21 7.05 22.84 -5.88
C GLN A 21 5.87 21.93 -5.58
N ILE A 22 4.93 22.48 -4.84
CA ILE A 22 3.60 21.92 -4.64
C ILE A 22 2.64 22.84 -5.34
N LYS A 23 1.76 22.28 -6.17
CA LYS A 23 0.79 23.05 -6.95
C LYS A 23 -0.60 22.54 -6.67
N ARG A 24 -1.54 23.47 -6.51
CA ARG A 24 -2.96 23.19 -6.37
C ARG A 24 -3.67 23.52 -7.67
N TRP A 25 -4.41 22.56 -8.18
CA TRP A 25 -5.14 22.65 -9.43
C TRP A 25 -6.62 22.44 -9.19
N ARG A 26 -7.48 23.22 -9.82
CA ARG A 26 -8.91 22.99 -9.78
C ARG A 26 -9.34 22.02 -10.86
N LEU A 27 -10.13 21.02 -10.47
CA LEU A 27 -10.76 20.10 -11.40
C LEU A 27 -12.04 20.76 -11.94
N GLU A 28 -12.12 20.92 -13.24
CA GLU A 28 -13.34 21.33 -13.90
C GLU A 28 -14.10 20.11 -14.39
N VAL A 29 -15.30 19.93 -13.84
CA VAL A 29 -16.22 18.90 -14.30
C VAL A 29 -17.03 19.51 -15.45
N ALA A 30 -16.66 19.20 -16.68
CA ALA A 30 -17.45 19.57 -17.84
C ALA A 30 -18.73 18.72 -17.83
N GLN A 31 -19.87 19.35 -17.53
CA GLN A 31 -21.17 18.74 -17.71
C GLN A 31 -21.46 18.65 -19.22
N SER A 32 -21.16 17.53 -19.82
CA SER A 32 -21.65 17.24 -21.16
C SER A 32 -23.10 16.78 -21.07
N THR A 33 -23.96 17.46 -21.80
CA THR A 33 -25.34 17.05 -22.07
C THR A 33 -25.36 15.67 -22.70
N GLY A 34 -25.56 14.64 -21.89
CA GLY A 34 -25.72 13.25 -22.33
C GLY A 34 -24.57 12.31 -22.02
N GLN A 35 -24.67 11.57 -20.97
CA GLN A 35 -24.06 10.27 -20.66
C GLN A 35 -22.56 10.16 -20.32
N ARG A 36 -21.69 11.16 -20.46
CA ARG A 36 -20.29 11.05 -19.98
C ARG A 36 -19.84 12.33 -19.33
N THR A 37 -19.60 12.28 -18.04
CA THR A 37 -18.92 13.33 -17.29
C THR A 37 -17.43 13.29 -17.67
N GLN A 38 -16.94 14.28 -18.40
CA GLN A 38 -15.52 14.43 -18.66
C GLN A 38 -14.93 15.33 -17.59
N ILE A 39 -13.96 14.81 -16.87
CA ILE A 39 -13.14 15.58 -15.93
C ILE A 39 -11.92 16.03 -16.72
N THR A 40 -11.77 17.31 -16.96
CA THR A 40 -10.60 17.88 -17.64
C THR A 40 -9.78 18.68 -16.64
N LEU A 41 -8.48 18.37 -16.57
CA LEU A 41 -7.49 19.29 -16.04
C LEU A 41 -7.23 20.32 -17.13
N ASN A 42 -7.62 21.56 -16.91
CA ASN A 42 -7.35 22.64 -17.87
C ASN A 42 -5.88 23.03 -17.76
N GLU A 43 -5.02 22.41 -18.59
CA GLU A 43 -3.58 22.73 -18.65
C GLU A 43 -3.31 24.19 -19.03
N ALA A 44 -4.28 24.86 -19.64
CA ALA A 44 -4.20 26.26 -20.02
C ALA A 44 -4.38 27.22 -18.83
N LYS A 45 -4.91 26.77 -17.68
CA LYS A 45 -5.06 27.61 -16.50
C LYS A 45 -3.86 27.47 -15.56
N PRO A 46 -3.34 28.60 -15.05
CA PRO A 46 -2.28 28.55 -14.03
C PRO A 46 -2.78 27.83 -12.77
N PRO A 47 -1.88 27.21 -11.98
CA PRO A 47 -2.26 26.63 -10.71
C PRO A 47 -2.86 27.71 -9.79
N LEU A 48 -3.85 27.36 -9.00
CA LEU A 48 -4.48 28.29 -8.05
C LEU A 48 -3.47 28.83 -7.04
N GLU A 49 -2.63 27.97 -6.55
CA GLU A 49 -1.62 28.27 -5.54
C GLU A 49 -0.37 27.43 -5.80
N THR A 50 0.77 28.00 -5.47
CA THR A 50 2.07 27.32 -5.57
C THR A 50 2.87 27.55 -4.32
N TRP A 51 3.30 26.47 -3.67
CA TRP A 51 4.23 26.51 -2.53
C TRP A 51 5.58 26.01 -2.97
N THR A 52 6.63 26.59 -2.40
CA THR A 52 8.01 26.19 -2.67
C THR A 52 8.61 25.57 -1.42
N SER A 53 9.20 24.38 -1.58
CA SER A 53 9.99 23.73 -0.55
C SER A 53 11.49 23.93 -0.79
N SER A 54 12.28 23.85 0.27
CA SER A 54 13.74 23.92 0.18
C SER A 54 14.34 22.72 -0.55
N THR A 55 13.68 21.58 -0.51
CA THR A 55 14.19 20.31 -1.00
C THR A 55 13.24 19.62 -1.97
N THR A 56 13.72 18.56 -2.61
CA THR A 56 12.89 17.76 -3.52
C THR A 56 11.85 16.97 -2.75
N LEU A 57 10.61 17.00 -3.23
CA LEU A 57 9.48 16.31 -2.64
C LEU A 57 9.25 14.96 -3.34
N ASN A 58 8.93 13.94 -2.57
CA ASN A 58 8.66 12.59 -3.08
C ASN A 58 7.16 12.24 -3.06
N ASP A 59 6.42 12.77 -2.10
CA ASP A 59 4.98 12.47 -1.96
C ASP A 59 4.24 13.62 -1.30
N VAL A 60 2.93 13.69 -1.54
CA VAL A 60 1.99 14.64 -0.94
C VAL A 60 0.71 13.91 -0.58
N ASP A 61 0.13 14.23 0.56
CA ASP A 61 -1.16 13.71 0.96
C ASP A 61 -2.00 14.78 1.66
N ALA A 62 -3.28 14.85 1.30
CA ALA A 62 -4.22 15.82 1.86
C ALA A 62 -5.02 15.20 3.00
N SER A 63 -5.31 16.01 4.01
CA SER A 63 -6.15 15.58 5.13
C SER A 63 -7.62 15.45 4.68
N TRP A 64 -8.25 14.32 5.02
CA TRP A 64 -9.66 14.02 4.73
C TRP A 64 -10.62 14.48 5.84
N ALA A 65 -10.12 15.02 6.94
CA ALA A 65 -10.96 15.39 8.07
C ALA A 65 -11.49 16.82 7.98
N ARG A 66 -12.74 17.02 8.45
CA ARG A 66 -13.36 18.35 8.49
C ARG A 66 -12.57 19.38 9.29
N LYS A 67 -11.99 18.94 10.43
CA LYS A 67 -11.28 19.84 11.34
C LYS A 67 -9.93 20.31 10.81
N THR A 68 -9.36 19.59 9.86
CA THR A 68 -8.07 19.88 9.22
C THR A 68 -8.26 20.09 7.71
N ALA A 69 -9.44 20.58 7.32
CA ALA A 69 -9.71 20.91 5.91
C ALA A 69 -8.69 21.94 5.43
N GLY A 70 -8.00 21.63 4.33
CA GLY A 70 -6.92 22.47 3.79
C GLY A 70 -5.51 22.11 4.31
N ALA A 71 -5.38 21.25 5.31
CA ALA A 71 -4.07 20.77 5.70
C ALA A 71 -3.59 19.64 4.79
N PHE A 72 -2.31 19.66 4.44
CA PHE A 72 -1.65 18.60 3.69
C PHE A 72 -0.25 18.34 4.23
N CYS A 73 0.26 17.16 4.02
CA CYS A 73 1.62 16.78 4.39
C CYS A 73 2.46 16.47 3.17
N THR A 74 3.76 16.69 3.28
CA THR A 74 4.73 16.37 2.24
C THR A 74 5.86 15.51 2.78
N ALA A 75 6.38 14.64 1.94
CA ALA A 75 7.55 13.82 2.20
C ALA A 75 8.73 14.36 1.40
N GLY A 76 9.80 14.78 2.09
CA GLY A 76 11.00 15.35 1.51
C GLY A 76 12.11 14.33 1.29
N ALA A 77 12.99 14.61 0.34
CA ALA A 77 14.18 13.80 0.10
C ALA A 77 15.29 14.02 1.15
N ASP A 78 15.17 15.05 1.95
CA ASP A 78 16.06 15.42 3.06
C ASP A 78 15.72 14.74 4.40
N GLY A 79 14.75 13.83 4.39
CA GLY A 79 14.27 13.17 5.61
C GLY A 79 13.22 13.95 6.37
N LEU A 80 12.79 15.11 5.86
CA LEU A 80 11.78 15.94 6.48
C LEU A 80 10.37 15.50 6.10
N VAL A 81 9.48 15.54 7.07
CA VAL A 81 8.04 15.52 6.86
C VAL A 81 7.51 16.89 7.26
N GLU A 82 6.89 17.59 6.32
CA GLU A 82 6.37 18.92 6.52
C GLU A 82 4.84 18.90 6.53
N LEU A 83 4.27 19.66 7.46
CA LEU A 83 2.83 19.90 7.55
C LEU A 83 2.53 21.31 7.03
N TRP A 84 1.63 21.38 6.07
CA TRP A 84 1.22 22.61 5.41
C TRP A 84 -0.26 22.90 5.63
N ASP A 85 -0.61 24.15 5.43
CA ASP A 85 -1.99 24.61 5.36
C ASP A 85 -2.15 25.42 4.07
N CYS A 86 -3.23 25.18 3.33
CA CYS A 86 -3.53 25.93 2.10
C CYS A 86 -3.61 27.45 2.32
N ALA A 87 -3.97 27.90 3.52
CA ALA A 87 -4.06 29.33 3.83
C ALA A 87 -2.70 30.03 4.06
N ARG A 88 -1.60 29.27 4.12
CA ARG A 88 -0.28 29.79 4.49
C ARG A 88 0.79 29.43 3.45
N SER A 89 1.71 30.35 3.21
CA SER A 89 2.85 30.14 2.30
C SER A 89 4.00 29.35 2.95
N GLN A 90 4.02 29.22 4.28
CA GLN A 90 5.06 28.51 5.02
C GLN A 90 4.48 27.27 5.71
N PRO A 91 5.29 26.20 5.90
CA PRO A 91 4.86 25.01 6.60
C PRO A 91 4.55 25.31 8.08
N LEU A 92 3.47 24.75 8.58
CA LEU A 92 3.07 24.82 9.97
C LEU A 92 4.05 24.13 10.89
N ARG A 93 4.56 22.99 10.47
CA ARG A 93 5.49 22.15 11.23
C ARG A 93 6.45 21.42 10.32
N LYS A 94 7.65 21.15 10.85
CA LYS A 94 8.67 20.33 10.23
C LYS A 94 9.16 19.30 11.25
N TRP A 95 9.14 18.03 10.86
CA TRP A 95 9.67 16.95 11.68
C TRP A 95 10.95 16.38 11.05
N THR A 96 12.02 16.30 11.83
CA THR A 96 13.39 16.01 11.39
C THR A 96 13.92 14.64 11.87
N TRP A 97 13.05 13.70 12.16
CA TRP A 97 13.47 12.40 12.73
C TRP A 97 14.02 11.41 11.68
N GLY A 98 13.96 11.74 10.41
CA GLY A 98 14.55 10.99 9.32
C GLY A 98 16.02 11.34 9.12
N SER A 99 16.86 10.35 8.95
CA SER A 99 18.26 10.52 8.52
C SER A 99 18.44 10.42 7.02
N ASP A 100 17.39 9.98 6.29
CA ASP A 100 17.43 9.73 4.86
C ASP A 100 16.05 10.02 4.25
N SER A 101 15.99 10.06 2.95
CA SER A 101 14.83 10.38 2.13
C SER A 101 13.54 9.68 2.58
N VAL A 102 12.48 10.45 2.78
CA VAL A 102 11.13 9.94 3.05
C VAL A 102 10.47 9.59 1.73
N PHE A 103 9.97 8.37 1.60
CA PHE A 103 9.30 7.91 0.39
C PHE A 103 7.84 8.32 0.35
N LYS A 104 7.11 8.06 1.45
CA LYS A 104 5.69 8.35 1.56
C LYS A 104 5.33 8.91 2.91
N ALA A 105 4.38 9.83 2.92
CA ALA A 105 3.71 10.33 4.11
C ALA A 105 2.20 10.26 3.87
N ARG A 106 1.45 9.66 4.80
CA ARG A 106 0.00 9.44 4.67
C ARG A 106 -0.73 9.80 5.94
N TRP A 107 -1.82 10.52 5.77
CA TRP A 107 -2.79 10.80 6.81
C TRP A 107 -3.61 9.56 7.17
N ASN A 108 -3.93 9.44 8.45
CA ASN A 108 -4.92 8.46 8.87
C ASN A 108 -6.33 8.95 8.48
N PRO A 109 -7.07 8.22 7.65
CA PRO A 109 -8.38 8.67 7.19
C PRO A 109 -9.44 8.73 8.31
N ALA A 110 -9.26 7.94 9.37
CA ALA A 110 -10.21 7.88 10.50
C ALA A 110 -9.79 8.78 11.67
N GLU A 111 -8.50 8.99 11.88
CA GLU A 111 -7.96 9.81 12.96
C GLU A 111 -7.11 10.98 12.41
N PRO A 112 -7.70 12.19 12.35
CA PRO A 112 -7.13 13.32 11.62
C PRO A 112 -5.88 13.93 12.25
N SER A 113 -5.53 13.54 13.45
CA SER A 113 -4.29 14.00 14.11
C SER A 113 -3.09 13.11 13.79
N LEU A 114 -3.32 11.91 13.27
CA LEU A 114 -2.30 10.89 13.11
C LEU A 114 -1.79 10.82 11.66
N LEU A 115 -0.47 10.84 11.52
CA LEU A 115 0.25 10.64 10.26
C LEU A 115 1.24 9.49 10.40
N ALA A 116 1.53 8.84 9.29
CA ALA A 116 2.66 7.91 9.21
C ALA A 116 3.53 8.24 8.01
N SER A 117 4.81 7.96 8.15
CA SER A 117 5.77 8.05 7.05
C SER A 117 6.61 6.79 6.93
N THR A 118 7.12 6.56 5.73
CA THR A 118 8.14 5.54 5.46
C THR A 118 9.35 6.18 4.81
N SER A 119 10.54 5.78 5.23
CA SER A 119 11.79 6.36 4.75
C SER A 119 12.79 5.30 4.28
N ARG A 120 13.81 5.77 3.58
CA ARG A 120 14.90 4.95 3.06
C ARG A 120 15.79 4.38 4.17
N ASP A 121 15.84 5.04 5.33
CA ASP A 121 16.52 4.57 6.53
C ASP A 121 15.87 3.33 7.19
N ARG A 122 14.99 2.67 6.48
CA ARG A 122 14.22 1.49 6.92
C ARG A 122 13.24 1.77 8.05
N ALA A 123 12.92 3.04 8.26
CA ALA A 123 12.02 3.43 9.33
C ALA A 123 10.58 3.63 8.84
N ALA A 124 9.64 3.23 9.69
CA ALA A 124 8.27 3.68 9.66
C ALA A 124 8.03 4.55 10.90
N THR A 125 7.65 5.80 10.70
CA THR A 125 7.52 6.79 11.78
C THR A 125 6.07 7.25 11.90
N LEU A 126 5.58 7.37 13.13
CA LEU A 126 4.27 7.90 13.44
C LEU A 126 4.41 9.32 14.02
N PHE A 127 3.54 10.22 13.55
CA PHE A 127 3.51 11.62 13.99
C PHE A 127 2.09 11.98 14.46
N ASP A 128 2.03 12.87 15.44
CA ASP A 128 0.80 13.59 15.78
C ASP A 128 0.91 15.04 15.29
N SER A 129 -0.09 15.49 14.53
CA SER A 129 -0.15 16.87 14.04
C SER A 129 -0.15 17.92 15.18
N ARG A 130 -0.46 17.52 16.40
CA ARG A 130 -0.50 18.37 17.60
C ARG A 130 0.85 18.41 18.31
N ALA A 131 1.65 17.36 18.19
CA ALA A 131 2.93 17.24 18.87
C ALA A 131 4.07 17.85 18.04
N PRO A 132 5.04 18.54 18.65
CA PRO A 132 6.21 19.06 17.94
C PRO A 132 7.20 17.94 17.57
N THR A 133 7.18 16.83 18.31
CA THR A 133 8.06 15.69 18.12
C THR A 133 7.29 14.50 17.56
N PRO A 134 7.95 13.63 16.77
CA PRO A 134 7.37 12.36 16.35
C PRO A 134 7.01 11.49 17.56
N LEU A 135 5.97 10.68 17.43
CA LEU A 135 5.49 9.81 18.51
C LEU A 135 6.33 8.57 18.70
N ARG A 136 6.54 7.82 17.61
CA ARG A 136 7.22 6.53 17.60
C ARG A 136 7.89 6.28 16.27
N LYS A 137 9.04 5.62 16.31
CA LYS A 137 9.78 5.18 15.13
C LYS A 137 10.11 3.71 15.24
N VAL A 138 9.82 2.97 14.18
CA VAL A 138 10.14 1.55 14.06
C VAL A 138 11.16 1.37 12.95
N ILE A 139 12.28 0.74 13.28
CA ILE A 139 13.33 0.40 12.33
C ILE A 139 13.09 -1.03 11.87
N LEU A 140 12.87 -1.19 10.58
CA LEU A 140 12.62 -2.46 9.91
C LEU A 140 13.93 -3.05 9.36
N ARG A 141 13.89 -4.31 8.98
CA ARG A 141 15.04 -4.98 8.38
C ARG A 141 15.37 -4.45 7.00
N SER A 142 14.35 -4.06 6.24
CA SER A 142 14.45 -3.61 4.85
C SER A 142 13.74 -2.27 4.67
N PRO A 143 14.18 -1.43 3.71
CA PRO A 143 13.47 -0.21 3.38
C PRO A 143 12.04 -0.49 2.93
N CYS A 144 11.13 0.42 3.26
CA CYS A 144 9.74 0.31 2.89
C CYS A 144 9.31 1.50 2.06
N ARG A 145 8.86 1.24 0.83
CA ARG A 145 8.45 2.29 -0.11
C ARG A 145 6.98 2.62 -0.05
N ALA A 146 6.15 1.65 0.30
CA ALA A 146 4.70 1.79 0.28
C ALA A 146 4.14 1.94 1.69
N LEU A 147 3.11 2.74 1.82
CA LEU A 147 2.38 2.97 3.07
C LEU A 147 0.91 3.21 2.76
N ALA A 148 0.02 2.52 3.48
CA ALA A 148 -1.41 2.77 3.42
C ALA A 148 -2.07 2.49 4.78
N TRP A 149 -3.01 3.35 5.18
CA TRP A 149 -3.85 3.17 6.35
C TRP A 149 -5.11 2.39 6.03
N ASN A 150 -5.59 1.61 6.99
CA ASN A 150 -6.88 0.96 6.87
C ASN A 150 -8.01 1.98 7.16
N PRO A 151 -8.91 2.25 6.21
CA PRO A 151 -9.96 3.24 6.42
C PRO A 151 -11.02 2.84 7.46
N ARG A 152 -11.12 1.56 7.80
CA ARG A 152 -12.07 1.04 8.81
C ARG A 152 -11.43 0.80 10.17
N GLU A 153 -10.14 0.60 10.22
CA GLU A 153 -9.39 0.35 11.45
C GLU A 153 -8.31 1.41 11.60
N PRO A 154 -8.56 2.48 12.36
CA PRO A 154 -7.63 3.61 12.47
C PRO A 154 -6.27 3.22 13.07
N THR A 155 -6.23 2.12 13.80
CA THR A 155 -4.99 1.64 14.41
C THR A 155 -4.12 0.80 13.49
N CYS A 156 -4.66 0.38 12.32
CA CYS A 156 -3.96 -0.54 11.43
C CYS A 156 -3.46 0.16 10.16
N PHE A 157 -2.20 -0.08 9.84
CA PHE A 157 -1.60 0.34 8.57
C PHE A 157 -0.76 -0.78 7.97
N VAL A 158 -0.57 -0.73 6.66
CA VAL A 158 0.27 -1.66 5.91
C VAL A 158 1.44 -0.94 5.31
N VAL A 159 2.59 -1.59 5.39
CA VAL A 159 3.84 -1.11 4.81
C VAL A 159 4.33 -2.14 3.80
N GLY A 160 4.71 -1.70 2.61
CA GLY A 160 5.29 -2.55 1.57
C GLY A 160 6.81 -2.42 1.53
N GLY A 161 7.49 -3.56 1.73
CA GLY A 161 8.95 -3.63 1.83
C GLY A 161 9.64 -3.96 0.50
N GLU A 162 10.92 -3.62 0.41
CA GLU A 162 11.80 -4.06 -0.68
C GLU A 162 12.19 -5.55 -0.56
N ASP A 163 11.96 -6.15 0.61
CA ASP A 163 12.13 -7.59 0.85
C ASP A 163 10.97 -8.45 0.32
N HIS A 164 10.16 -7.89 -0.56
CA HIS A 164 9.07 -8.56 -1.29
C HIS A 164 7.84 -8.89 -0.43
N SER A 165 7.80 -8.42 0.81
CA SER A 165 6.70 -8.70 1.75
C SER A 165 5.98 -7.41 2.12
N CYS A 166 4.69 -7.54 2.43
CA CYS A 166 3.93 -6.46 3.05
C CYS A 166 3.72 -6.79 4.53
N TYR A 167 3.75 -5.78 5.37
CA TYR A 167 3.63 -5.91 6.81
C TYR A 167 2.45 -5.09 7.31
N THR A 168 1.52 -5.72 7.98
CA THR A 168 0.45 -5.01 8.70
C THR A 168 0.90 -4.75 10.13
N PHE A 169 0.88 -3.48 10.52
CA PHE A 169 1.19 -3.04 11.88
C PHE A 169 -0.05 -2.51 12.58
N ASP A 170 -0.04 -2.60 13.91
CA ASP A 170 -0.92 -1.86 14.80
C ASP A 170 -0.10 -0.71 15.42
N CYS A 171 -0.59 0.54 15.30
CA CYS A 171 0.11 1.72 15.82
C CYS A 171 0.33 1.69 17.34
N ARG A 172 -0.43 0.86 18.07
CA ARG A 172 -0.28 0.65 19.51
C ARG A 172 0.84 -0.32 19.87
N LYS A 173 1.13 -1.29 18.96
CA LYS A 173 2.10 -2.37 19.18
C LYS A 173 3.00 -2.51 17.95
N LEU A 174 4.01 -1.67 17.87
CA LEU A 174 4.92 -1.61 16.73
C LEU A 174 6.07 -2.63 16.79
N GLN A 175 6.30 -3.24 17.95
CA GLN A 175 7.40 -4.19 18.18
C GLN A 175 7.33 -5.42 17.27
N ARG A 176 6.13 -5.82 16.84
CA ARG A 176 5.92 -6.96 15.94
C ARG A 176 4.81 -6.65 14.94
N PRO A 177 5.00 -6.96 13.66
CA PRO A 177 3.91 -6.85 12.72
C PRO A 177 2.78 -7.81 13.12
N ARG A 178 1.56 -7.34 13.01
CA ARG A 178 0.35 -8.15 13.24
C ARG A 178 0.28 -9.30 12.23
N MET A 179 0.60 -9.02 10.97
CA MET A 179 0.57 -9.96 9.87
C MET A 179 1.71 -9.70 8.90
N VAL A 180 2.23 -10.78 8.32
CA VAL A 180 3.19 -10.75 7.21
C VAL A 180 2.49 -11.32 5.98
N HIS A 181 2.45 -10.55 4.90
CA HIS A 181 1.85 -10.93 3.64
C HIS A 181 2.95 -11.26 2.64
N GLU A 182 3.01 -12.53 2.30
CA GLU A 182 4.04 -13.07 1.42
C GLU A 182 3.45 -13.43 0.05
N GLY A 183 4.26 -13.28 -0.98
CA GLY A 183 3.84 -13.72 -2.33
C GLY A 183 4.56 -12.99 -3.45
N HIS A 184 4.84 -11.71 -3.32
CA HIS A 184 5.67 -11.00 -4.29
C HIS A 184 7.10 -11.55 -4.31
N VAL A 185 7.75 -11.39 -5.45
CA VAL A 185 9.12 -11.86 -5.67
C VAL A 185 10.10 -10.70 -5.81
N SER A 186 9.59 -9.50 -5.99
CA SER A 186 10.37 -8.26 -6.07
C SER A 186 9.80 -7.19 -5.15
N ALA A 187 10.45 -6.03 -5.07
CA ALA A 187 10.06 -4.94 -4.20
C ALA A 187 8.60 -4.51 -4.38
N VAL A 188 7.92 -4.24 -3.28
CA VAL A 188 6.58 -3.65 -3.29
C VAL A 188 6.71 -2.13 -3.36
N VAL A 189 6.16 -1.55 -4.42
CA VAL A 189 6.29 -0.12 -4.71
C VAL A 189 5.14 0.68 -4.13
N ASP A 190 3.92 0.16 -4.23
CA ASP A 190 2.73 0.86 -3.74
C ASP A 190 1.71 -0.11 -3.15
N VAL A 191 0.95 0.38 -2.17
CA VAL A 191 -0.12 -0.36 -1.49
C VAL A 191 -1.32 0.55 -1.33
N ALA A 192 -2.51 0.02 -1.58
CA ALA A 192 -3.76 0.73 -1.36
C ALA A 192 -4.78 -0.17 -0.67
N PHE A 193 -5.46 0.33 0.36
CA PHE A 193 -6.59 -0.35 0.95
C PHE A 193 -7.85 -0.17 0.12
N ALA A 194 -8.69 -1.20 0.12
CA ALA A 194 -10.06 -1.06 -0.34
C ALA A 194 -10.84 -0.16 0.62
N PRO A 195 -11.79 0.66 0.15
CA PRO A 195 -12.64 1.48 1.02
C PRO A 195 -13.41 0.68 2.07
N THR A 196 -13.63 -0.61 1.81
CA THR A 196 -14.25 -1.55 2.75
C THR A 196 -13.34 -1.93 3.93
N GLY A 197 -12.03 -1.66 3.87
CA GLY A 197 -11.03 -2.04 4.89
C GLY A 197 -10.77 -3.54 5.02
N LYS A 198 -11.46 -4.38 4.24
CA LYS A 198 -11.35 -5.84 4.34
C LYS A 198 -10.16 -6.41 3.60
N GLU A 199 -9.69 -5.71 2.58
CA GLU A 199 -8.59 -6.14 1.71
C GLU A 199 -7.76 -4.96 1.24
N PHE A 200 -6.56 -5.25 0.76
CA PHE A 200 -5.68 -4.27 0.15
C PHE A 200 -5.01 -4.84 -1.09
N ALA A 201 -4.66 -3.98 -2.02
CA ALA A 201 -3.89 -4.29 -3.20
C ALA A 201 -2.43 -3.88 -3.00
N ALA A 202 -1.51 -4.71 -3.45
CA ALA A 202 -0.09 -4.42 -3.49
C ALA A 202 0.42 -4.49 -4.93
N ALA A 203 1.16 -3.48 -5.34
CA ALA A 203 1.82 -3.38 -6.62
C ALA A 203 3.33 -3.58 -6.46
N SER A 204 3.91 -4.40 -7.31
CA SER A 204 5.32 -4.76 -7.22
C SER A 204 6.04 -4.59 -8.57
N THR A 205 7.35 -4.46 -8.50
CA THR A 205 8.23 -4.51 -9.67
C THR A 205 8.31 -5.89 -10.32
N ASP A 206 7.71 -6.93 -9.70
CA ASP A 206 7.57 -8.27 -10.28
C ASP A 206 6.51 -8.35 -11.41
N LYS A 207 5.95 -7.20 -11.82
CA LYS A 207 4.93 -7.07 -12.86
C LYS A 207 3.61 -7.73 -12.46
N THR A 208 3.33 -7.86 -11.18
CA THR A 208 2.07 -8.41 -10.67
C THR A 208 1.42 -7.48 -9.66
N VAL A 209 0.09 -7.46 -9.69
CA VAL A 209 -0.75 -6.88 -8.64
C VAL A 209 -1.32 -8.02 -7.82
N ARG A 210 -1.23 -7.92 -6.51
CA ARG A 210 -1.79 -8.93 -5.60
C ARG A 210 -2.78 -8.31 -4.65
N LEU A 211 -3.89 -9.02 -4.48
CA LEU A 211 -4.92 -8.66 -3.52
C LEU A 211 -4.79 -9.53 -2.29
N PHE A 212 -4.64 -8.90 -1.13
CA PHE A 212 -4.52 -9.57 0.15
C PHE A 212 -5.71 -9.26 1.04
N PRO A 213 -6.29 -10.24 1.73
CA PRO A 213 -7.25 -9.97 2.79
C PRO A 213 -6.52 -9.34 3.99
N SER A 214 -7.16 -8.35 4.63
CA SER A 214 -6.60 -7.66 5.80
C SER A 214 -6.62 -8.54 7.05
N ARG A 215 -7.61 -9.45 7.16
CA ARG A 215 -7.85 -10.34 8.31
C ARG A 215 -8.14 -11.77 7.86
N GLY A 216 -7.98 -12.72 8.78
CA GLY A 216 -8.30 -14.12 8.58
C GLY A 216 -7.09 -15.03 8.61
N ALA A 217 -7.31 -16.33 8.66
CA ALA A 217 -6.25 -17.36 8.71
C ALA A 217 -5.37 -17.33 7.45
N ASP A 218 -5.96 -17.06 6.30
CA ASP A 218 -5.27 -16.98 5.01
C ASP A 218 -4.79 -15.56 4.64
N ALA A 219 -4.88 -14.58 5.57
CA ALA A 219 -4.51 -13.20 5.29
C ALA A 219 -3.05 -13.01 4.87
N GLY A 220 -2.17 -13.94 5.24
CA GLY A 220 -0.77 -13.92 4.77
C GLY A 220 -0.56 -14.25 3.30
N ARG A 221 -1.61 -14.74 2.60
CA ARG A 221 -1.54 -15.14 1.19
C ARG A 221 -2.46 -14.27 0.33
N SER A 222 -2.01 -14.00 -0.90
CA SER A 222 -2.85 -13.25 -1.84
C SER A 222 -4.08 -14.06 -2.24
N ARG A 223 -5.25 -13.42 -2.23
CA ARG A 223 -6.49 -13.98 -2.76
C ARG A 223 -6.44 -14.08 -4.29
N ASP A 224 -6.12 -12.97 -4.94
CA ASP A 224 -6.01 -12.87 -6.39
C ASP A 224 -4.67 -12.29 -6.82
N VAL A 225 -4.25 -12.63 -8.05
CA VAL A 225 -3.04 -12.12 -8.67
C VAL A 225 -3.37 -11.72 -10.11
N TYR A 226 -3.09 -10.47 -10.45
CA TYR A 226 -3.29 -9.92 -11.78
C TYR A 226 -1.98 -9.61 -12.47
N HIS A 227 -1.89 -9.95 -13.72
CA HIS A 227 -0.78 -9.61 -14.60
C HIS A 227 -1.20 -9.71 -16.08
N THR A 228 -0.49 -9.02 -16.95
CA THR A 228 -0.57 -9.21 -18.39
C THR A 228 0.83 -9.44 -18.97
N SER A 229 0.89 -10.04 -20.16
CA SER A 229 2.18 -10.34 -20.83
C SER A 229 2.98 -9.08 -21.16
N ARG A 230 2.30 -7.96 -21.44
CA ARG A 230 2.91 -6.67 -21.80
C ARG A 230 3.18 -5.75 -20.63
N MET A 231 2.72 -6.10 -19.43
CA MET A 231 2.86 -5.26 -18.24
C MET A 231 4.32 -5.20 -17.80
N GLN A 232 4.80 -3.98 -17.54
CA GLN A 232 6.11 -3.72 -16.94
C GLN A 232 5.99 -3.52 -15.42
N ALA A 233 7.04 -3.04 -14.78
CA ALA A 233 7.03 -2.77 -13.36
C ALA A 233 5.87 -1.81 -13.00
N LEU A 234 5.25 -2.04 -11.86
CA LEU A 234 4.14 -1.23 -11.40
C LEU A 234 4.67 -0.04 -10.59
N SER A 235 4.10 1.12 -10.84
CA SER A 235 4.45 2.36 -10.14
C SER A 235 3.43 2.73 -9.06
N SER A 236 2.13 2.49 -9.30
CA SER A 236 1.08 2.84 -8.35
C SER A 236 -0.13 1.93 -8.45
N VAL A 237 -0.87 1.84 -7.36
CA VAL A 237 -2.15 1.11 -7.27
C VAL A 237 -3.16 1.91 -6.47
N ARG A 238 -4.42 1.95 -6.93
CA ARG A 238 -5.54 2.59 -6.23
C ARG A 238 -6.81 1.76 -6.38
N TYR A 239 -7.65 1.78 -5.37
CA TYR A 239 -9.03 1.28 -5.46
C TYR A 239 -9.97 2.38 -5.92
N THR A 240 -11.04 1.99 -6.62
CA THR A 240 -12.19 2.88 -6.82
C THR A 240 -12.98 3.02 -5.52
N ALA A 241 -13.74 4.12 -5.39
CA ALA A 241 -14.55 4.39 -4.20
C ALA A 241 -15.58 3.28 -3.93
N ASP A 242 -16.08 2.63 -4.97
CA ASP A 242 -17.03 1.49 -4.87
C ASP A 242 -16.37 0.18 -4.42
N ALA A 243 -15.04 0.13 -4.30
CA ALA A 243 -14.28 -1.09 -4.05
C ALA A 243 -14.49 -2.20 -5.12
N THR A 244 -15.05 -1.87 -6.28
CA THR A 244 -15.33 -2.84 -7.36
C THR A 244 -14.16 -3.03 -8.30
N PHE A 245 -13.35 -1.99 -8.48
CA PHE A 245 -12.20 -2.01 -9.37
C PHE A 245 -10.91 -1.61 -8.66
N VAL A 246 -9.80 -2.08 -9.23
CA VAL A 246 -8.44 -1.69 -8.88
C VAL A 246 -7.80 -1.07 -10.10
N LEU A 247 -7.27 0.12 -9.95
CA LEU A 247 -6.54 0.85 -10.97
C LEU A 247 -5.04 0.66 -10.73
N THR A 248 -4.29 0.42 -11.78
CA THR A 248 -2.83 0.25 -11.69
C THR A 248 -2.14 1.02 -12.80
N ALA A 249 -1.08 1.71 -12.45
CA ALA A 249 -0.17 2.35 -13.37
C ALA A 249 1.10 1.50 -13.49
N SER A 250 1.65 1.41 -14.69
CA SER A 250 2.89 0.67 -14.94
C SER A 250 3.84 1.47 -15.84
N GLU A 251 5.11 1.12 -15.81
CA GLU A 251 6.19 1.79 -16.58
C GLU A 251 6.03 1.66 -18.11
N ASP A 252 5.09 0.85 -18.59
CA ASP A 252 4.71 0.79 -20.00
C ASP A 252 3.76 1.93 -20.41
N PHE A 253 3.59 2.96 -19.55
CA PHE A 253 2.72 4.12 -19.74
C PHE A 253 1.23 3.77 -19.89
N ASN A 254 0.81 2.60 -19.44
CA ASN A 254 -0.58 2.18 -19.49
C ASN A 254 -1.22 2.16 -18.10
N LEU A 255 -2.43 2.65 -18.04
CA LEU A 255 -3.33 2.47 -16.90
C LEU A 255 -4.22 1.25 -17.17
N ARG A 256 -4.32 0.37 -16.18
CA ARG A 256 -5.15 -0.84 -16.27
C ARG A 256 -6.17 -0.85 -15.17
N VAL A 257 -7.35 -1.32 -15.53
CA VAL A 257 -8.49 -1.48 -14.62
C VAL A 257 -8.72 -2.97 -14.41
N TRP A 258 -8.75 -3.40 -13.16
CA TRP A 258 -8.97 -4.78 -12.75
C TRP A 258 -10.20 -4.87 -11.88
N LYS A 259 -10.92 -5.99 -11.95
CA LYS A 259 -11.98 -6.25 -10.97
C LYS A 259 -11.38 -6.56 -9.61
N ALA A 260 -11.89 -5.97 -8.54
CA ALA A 260 -11.46 -6.31 -7.19
C ALA A 260 -11.73 -7.80 -6.88
N ARG A 261 -12.80 -8.37 -7.44
CA ARG A 261 -13.09 -9.80 -7.39
C ARG A 261 -13.19 -10.37 -8.78
N ALA A 262 -12.24 -11.21 -9.16
CA ALA A 262 -12.18 -11.81 -10.51
C ALA A 262 -13.42 -12.62 -10.85
N SER A 263 -14.02 -13.30 -9.88
CA SER A 263 -15.23 -14.15 -10.06
C SER A 263 -16.52 -13.34 -10.14
N GLN A 264 -16.53 -12.09 -9.74
CA GLN A 264 -17.74 -11.27 -9.74
C GLN A 264 -18.09 -10.84 -11.16
N ARG A 265 -19.31 -11.11 -11.59
CA ARG A 265 -19.85 -10.58 -12.83
C ARG A 265 -20.27 -9.13 -12.66
N LEU A 266 -20.04 -8.33 -13.68
CA LEU A 266 -20.51 -6.94 -13.77
C LEU A 266 -21.82 -6.94 -14.57
N GLY A 267 -22.86 -6.35 -14.00
CA GLY A 267 -24.18 -6.26 -14.61
C GLY A 267 -25.24 -7.19 -13.99
N PRO A 268 -26.47 -7.12 -14.47
CA PRO A 268 -27.56 -7.91 -13.91
C PRO A 268 -27.33 -9.40 -14.19
N ILE A 269 -27.44 -10.19 -13.14
CA ILE A 269 -27.29 -11.65 -13.19
C ILE A 269 -28.71 -12.25 -13.25
N SER A 270 -28.95 -13.17 -14.20
CA SER A 270 -30.22 -13.90 -14.25
C SER A 270 -30.38 -14.77 -12.99
N ARG A 271 -31.64 -14.99 -12.55
CA ARG A 271 -31.92 -15.83 -11.37
C ARG A 271 -31.31 -17.23 -11.49
N ARG A 272 -31.35 -17.82 -12.70
CA ARG A 272 -30.78 -19.14 -12.99
C ARG A 272 -29.24 -19.13 -12.82
N GLU A 273 -28.56 -18.09 -13.27
CA GLU A 273 -27.11 -17.95 -13.13
C GLU A 273 -26.71 -17.70 -11.68
N ALA A 274 -27.48 -16.90 -10.92
CA ALA A 274 -27.24 -16.68 -9.50
C ALA A 274 -27.29 -18.00 -8.73
N LEU A 275 -28.35 -18.82 -8.95
CA LEU A 275 -28.47 -20.14 -8.34
C LEU A 275 -27.32 -21.08 -8.72
N ALA A 276 -26.85 -21.03 -9.97
CA ALA A 276 -25.71 -21.84 -10.41
C ALA A 276 -24.39 -21.41 -9.75
N VAL A 277 -24.17 -20.10 -9.52
CA VAL A 277 -23.00 -19.56 -8.80
C VAL A 277 -23.03 -19.99 -7.34
N ASP A 278 -24.18 -19.84 -6.66
CA ASP A 278 -24.36 -20.24 -5.28
C ASP A 278 -24.18 -21.73 -5.07
N TYR A 279 -24.71 -22.54 -5.99
CA TYR A 279 -24.51 -23.99 -5.96
C TYR A 279 -23.03 -24.37 -6.06
N ARG A 280 -22.30 -23.77 -6.99
CA ARG A 280 -20.86 -24.00 -7.14
C ARG A 280 -20.08 -23.56 -5.89
N ALA A 281 -20.41 -22.44 -5.31
CA ALA A 281 -19.78 -21.95 -4.08
C ALA A 281 -20.00 -22.94 -2.92
N LYS A 282 -21.24 -23.40 -2.71
CA LYS A 282 -21.58 -24.43 -1.71
C LYS A 282 -20.87 -25.75 -1.97
N LEU A 283 -20.73 -26.15 -3.26
CA LEU A 283 -20.01 -27.38 -3.62
C LEU A 283 -18.51 -27.27 -3.24
N VAL A 284 -17.86 -26.15 -3.56
CA VAL A 284 -16.46 -25.92 -3.20
C VAL A 284 -16.29 -25.89 -1.68
N GLU A 285 -17.19 -25.28 -0.95
CA GLU A 285 -17.17 -25.23 0.51
C GLU A 285 -17.32 -26.61 1.14
N ARG A 286 -18.29 -27.40 0.66
CA ARG A 286 -18.53 -28.78 1.11
C ARG A 286 -17.32 -29.68 0.92
N HIS A 287 -16.60 -29.52 -0.20
CA HIS A 287 -15.45 -30.35 -0.55
C HIS A 287 -14.09 -29.67 -0.27
N ALA A 288 -14.10 -28.58 0.51
CA ALA A 288 -12.88 -27.83 0.84
C ALA A 288 -11.80 -28.67 1.58
N HIS A 289 -12.19 -29.76 2.24
CA HIS A 289 -11.27 -30.69 2.91
C HIS A 289 -10.40 -31.48 1.94
N MET A 290 -10.87 -31.72 0.70
CA MET A 290 -10.17 -32.51 -0.30
C MET A 290 -8.90 -31.81 -0.79
N PRO A 291 -7.73 -32.52 -0.85
CA PRO A 291 -6.47 -31.91 -1.28
C PRO A 291 -6.51 -31.41 -2.74
N GLN A 292 -7.25 -32.08 -3.61
CA GLN A 292 -7.44 -31.68 -4.99
C GLN A 292 -8.19 -30.35 -5.11
N VAL A 293 -9.28 -30.18 -4.35
CA VAL A 293 -10.06 -28.92 -4.30
C VAL A 293 -9.22 -27.79 -3.73
N LYS A 294 -8.48 -28.03 -2.64
CA LYS A 294 -7.53 -27.06 -2.08
C LYS A 294 -6.48 -26.65 -3.11
N ARG A 295 -5.95 -27.57 -3.88
CA ARG A 295 -4.98 -27.28 -4.94
C ARG A 295 -5.57 -26.42 -6.03
N LEU A 296 -6.79 -26.71 -6.50
CA LEU A 296 -7.50 -25.94 -7.52
C LEU A 296 -7.85 -24.53 -7.05
N VAL A 297 -8.40 -24.39 -5.85
CA VAL A 297 -8.75 -23.10 -5.25
C VAL A 297 -7.51 -22.22 -5.06
N ARG A 298 -6.37 -22.82 -4.69
CA ARG A 298 -5.09 -22.12 -4.50
C ARG A 298 -4.33 -21.85 -5.80
N ARG A 299 -4.73 -22.44 -6.91
CA ARG A 299 -4.04 -22.27 -8.19
C ARG A 299 -4.16 -20.83 -8.65
N ARG A 300 -3.00 -20.19 -8.91
CA ARG A 300 -2.91 -18.85 -9.47
C ARG A 300 -2.15 -18.90 -10.78
N ASN A 301 -2.62 -18.13 -11.75
CA ASN A 301 -1.87 -17.94 -12.99
C ASN A 301 -0.78 -16.89 -12.72
N LEU A 302 0.48 -17.28 -12.84
CA LEU A 302 1.65 -16.42 -12.57
C LEU A 302 2.54 -16.41 -13.82
N PRO A 303 3.22 -15.28 -14.11
CA PRO A 303 4.24 -15.21 -15.15
C PRO A 303 5.33 -16.27 -14.92
N LYS A 304 5.88 -16.81 -16.00
CA LYS A 304 6.92 -17.85 -15.94
C LYS A 304 8.15 -17.39 -15.14
N MET A 305 8.54 -16.12 -15.30
CA MET A 305 9.66 -15.52 -14.54
C MET A 305 9.38 -15.51 -13.04
N VAL A 306 8.20 -15.08 -12.64
CA VAL A 306 7.79 -15.02 -11.23
C VAL A 306 7.76 -16.42 -10.60
N LYS A 307 7.30 -17.43 -11.35
CA LYS A 307 7.35 -18.84 -10.91
C LYS A 307 8.78 -19.29 -10.62
N LYS A 308 9.70 -19.10 -11.59
CA LYS A 308 11.12 -19.49 -11.43
C LYS A 308 11.78 -18.79 -10.25
N LEU A 309 11.55 -17.49 -10.08
CA LEU A 309 12.12 -16.74 -8.97
C LEU A 309 11.53 -17.17 -7.62
N ARG A 310 10.23 -17.46 -7.57
CA ARG A 310 9.60 -18.01 -6.39
C ARG A 310 10.18 -19.35 -6.00
N ASP A 311 10.31 -20.26 -6.97
CA ASP A 311 10.84 -21.61 -6.72
C ASP A 311 12.27 -21.54 -6.17
N ARG A 312 13.16 -20.71 -6.77
CA ARG A 312 14.51 -20.45 -6.24
C ARG A 312 14.48 -19.92 -4.80
N ARG A 313 13.59 -18.97 -4.51
CA ARG A 313 13.45 -18.39 -3.18
C ARG A 313 12.96 -19.42 -2.15
N ASP A 314 12.04 -20.28 -2.55
CA ASP A 314 11.55 -21.36 -1.69
C ASP A 314 12.66 -22.39 -1.40
N GLU A 315 13.50 -22.75 -2.39
CA GLU A 315 14.70 -23.56 -2.23
C GLU A 315 15.71 -22.90 -1.26
N ASP A 316 16.00 -21.60 -1.41
CA ASP A 316 16.91 -20.88 -0.52
C ASP A 316 16.37 -20.81 0.92
N ARG A 317 15.06 -20.66 1.08
CA ARG A 317 14.40 -20.71 2.39
C ARG A 317 14.56 -22.11 3.02
N GLN A 318 14.37 -23.15 2.23
CA GLN A 318 14.51 -24.51 2.69
C GLN A 318 15.96 -24.79 3.12
N ARG A 319 16.95 -24.43 2.29
CA ARG A 319 18.39 -24.56 2.63
C ARG A 319 18.73 -23.81 3.92
N ARG A 320 18.21 -22.59 4.13
CA ARG A 320 18.42 -21.84 5.38
C ARG A 320 17.79 -22.52 6.59
N ARG A 321 16.60 -23.10 6.45
CA ARG A 321 15.96 -23.87 7.52
C ARG A 321 16.77 -25.11 7.87
N GLU A 322 17.20 -25.89 6.90
CA GLU A 322 18.03 -27.07 7.09
C GLU A 322 19.36 -26.71 7.76
N LYS A 323 20.01 -25.60 7.31
CA LYS A 323 21.23 -25.12 7.95
C LYS A 323 21.01 -24.73 9.40
N LEU A 324 19.91 -24.00 9.69
CA LEU A 324 19.56 -23.64 11.06
C LEU A 324 19.30 -24.89 11.92
N GLN A 325 18.59 -25.86 11.38
CA GLN A 325 18.29 -27.11 12.07
C GLN A 325 19.57 -27.88 12.40
N ARG A 326 20.48 -28.05 11.43
CA ARG A 326 21.79 -28.66 11.68
C ARG A 326 22.58 -27.90 12.75
N THR A 327 22.55 -26.55 12.73
CA THR A 327 23.22 -25.74 13.75
C THR A 327 22.61 -25.98 15.13
N MET A 328 21.27 -26.13 15.22
CA MET A 328 20.59 -26.43 16.49
C MET A 328 20.94 -27.84 16.99
N ASP A 329 20.96 -28.82 16.10
CA ASP A 329 21.26 -30.23 16.43
C ASP A 329 22.69 -30.43 16.97
N HIS A 330 23.64 -29.58 16.47
CA HIS A 330 25.05 -29.60 16.88
C HIS A 330 25.42 -28.59 17.99
N SER A 331 24.47 -27.82 18.48
CA SER A 331 24.66 -26.81 19.52
C SER A 331 24.13 -27.29 20.87
N ARG A 332 24.65 -26.73 21.96
CA ARG A 332 24.08 -27.00 23.30
C ARG A 332 22.60 -26.61 23.31
N PRO A 333 21.72 -27.43 23.94
CA PRO A 333 20.30 -27.15 24.06
C PRO A 333 20.07 -25.73 24.61
N GLY A 334 19.27 -24.91 23.88
CA GLY A 334 18.94 -23.53 24.26
C GLY A 334 19.94 -22.46 23.86
N SER A 335 21.13 -22.77 23.32
CA SER A 335 22.11 -21.75 22.88
C SER A 335 21.69 -21.04 21.58
N VAL A 336 20.96 -21.72 20.72
CA VAL A 336 20.46 -21.16 19.46
C VAL A 336 18.93 -21.12 19.51
N VAL A 337 18.37 -19.91 19.69
CA VAL A 337 16.93 -19.69 19.68
C VAL A 337 16.51 -19.14 18.31
N PRO A 338 15.72 -19.90 17.53
CA PRO A 338 15.23 -19.39 16.24
C PRO A 338 14.26 -18.22 16.46
N LYS A 339 14.56 -17.07 15.88
CA LYS A 339 13.64 -15.94 15.89
C LYS A 339 12.41 -16.27 15.04
N ALA A 340 11.22 -16.14 15.60
CA ALA A 340 9.97 -16.25 14.84
C ALA A 340 9.99 -15.26 13.67
N ALA A 341 9.44 -15.67 12.52
CA ALA A 341 9.46 -14.86 11.29
C ALA A 341 8.92 -13.44 11.48
N ARG A 342 7.89 -13.27 12.32
CA ARG A 342 7.33 -11.95 12.68
C ARG A 342 8.27 -11.12 13.55
N GLY A 343 9.02 -11.75 14.46
CA GLY A 343 9.97 -11.06 15.34
C GLY A 343 11.28 -10.66 14.65
N ALA A 344 11.56 -11.22 13.45
CA ALA A 344 12.76 -10.90 12.69
C ALA A 344 12.62 -9.66 11.79
N VAL A 345 11.41 -9.11 11.65
CA VAL A 345 11.09 -7.97 10.77
C VAL A 345 11.49 -6.65 11.41
N VAL A 346 11.17 -6.47 12.67
CA VAL A 346 11.47 -5.25 13.43
C VAL A 346 12.85 -5.40 14.09
N VAL A 347 13.74 -4.45 13.81
CA VAL A 347 15.08 -4.41 14.41
C VAL A 347 15.03 -3.67 15.76
N ARG A 348 14.37 -2.51 15.80
CA ARG A 348 14.29 -1.64 16.98
C ARG A 348 13.04 -0.76 16.91
N GLU A 349 12.45 -0.50 18.06
CA GLU A 349 11.45 0.55 18.28
C GLU A 349 12.11 1.69 19.06
N VAL A 350 11.82 2.92 18.67
CA VAL A 350 12.26 4.15 19.33
C VAL A 350 10.99 4.96 19.64
N SER A 351 10.78 5.24 20.90
CA SER A 351 9.67 6.08 21.42
C SER A 351 10.19 7.44 21.86
#